data_d0791ed20870b93ba63bf932f880980e
#
_entry.id   d0791ed20870b93ba63bf932f880980e
#
_cell.length_a   1.000
_cell.length_b   1.000
_cell.length_c   1.000
_cell.angle_alpha   90.00
_cell.angle_beta   90.00
_cell.angle_gamma   90.00
#
_symmetry.space_group_name_H-M   'P 1'
#
loop_
_entity.id
_entity.type
_entity.pdbx_description
1 polymer ?
#
loop_
_entity_poly.entity_id
_entity_poly.type
_entity_poly.pdbx_seq_one_letter_code
_entity_poly.pdbx_strand_id
1 'polypeptide(L)'
;MLFRSKKQDIGVFLRDKIIEEFTAKKFPFALRYIDPSYIIRSAPANANDSKFCNILAQNAVHAAMAGKTDFVVGYWKHQFTIVPIPIAVAERKKINLNSDFWWNVLEATGQPQSMVNP
;
A
#
# COMPACT_ATOMS: atom_id res chain seq x y z
N MET A 1 -20.62 5.21 1.32
CA MET A 1 -19.72 5.48 2.47
C MET A 1 -19.38 4.14 3.12
N LEU A 2 -18.23 3.56 2.79
CA LEU A 2 -17.82 2.25 3.32
C LEU A 2 -17.41 2.43 4.78
N PHE A 3 -18.19 1.86 5.70
CA PHE A 3 -17.83 1.79 7.11
C PHE A 3 -16.54 0.98 7.27
N ARG A 4 -15.39 1.67 7.36
CA ARG A 4 -14.18 1.04 7.86
C ARG A 4 -14.42 0.65 9.32
N SER A 5 -14.47 -0.65 9.60
CA SER A 5 -14.49 -1.11 10.99
C SER A 5 -13.24 -0.60 11.71
N LYS A 6 -13.34 -0.28 13.02
CA LYS A 6 -12.20 0.19 13.83
C LYS A 6 -10.95 -0.69 13.76
N LYS A 7 -11.10 -1.97 13.37
CA LYS A 7 -9.99 -2.93 13.20
C LYS A 7 -9.28 -2.83 11.85
N GLN A 8 -9.71 -1.97 10.91
CA GLN A 8 -9.10 -1.82 9.59
C GLN A 8 -8.01 -0.74 9.52
N ASP A 9 -7.91 0.11 10.54
CA ASP A 9 -6.82 1.08 10.67
C ASP A 9 -5.85 0.62 11.75
N ILE A 10 -4.88 -0.18 11.32
CA ILE A 10 -3.87 -0.76 12.22
C ILE A 10 -3.04 0.31 12.92
N GLY A 11 -2.78 1.45 12.28
CA GLY A 11 -1.99 2.53 12.87
C GLY A 11 -2.70 3.15 14.08
N VAL A 12 -3.99 3.44 13.94
CA VAL A 12 -4.80 3.96 15.05
C VAL A 12 -4.93 2.91 16.16
N PHE A 13 -5.16 1.65 15.79
CA PHE A 13 -5.23 0.56 16.78
C PHE A 13 -3.94 0.41 17.60
N LEU A 14 -2.79 0.42 16.95
CA LEU A 14 -1.49 0.33 17.61
C LEU A 14 -1.21 1.54 18.49
N ARG A 15 -1.52 2.75 18.01
CA ARG A 15 -1.41 3.97 18.83
C ARG A 15 -2.19 3.82 20.13
N ASP A 16 -3.44 3.42 20.04
CA ASP A 16 -4.33 3.34 21.20
C ASP A 16 -3.86 2.25 22.18
N LYS A 17 -3.38 1.10 21.67
CA LYS A 17 -2.82 0.03 22.50
C LYS A 17 -1.52 0.42 23.20
N ILE A 18 -0.63 1.12 22.51
CA ILE A 18 0.62 1.61 23.13
C ILE A 18 0.32 2.63 24.23
N ILE A 19 -0.63 3.54 23.99
CA ILE A 19 -1.06 4.51 25.01
C ILE A 19 -1.61 3.78 26.24
N GLU A 20 -2.49 2.81 26.05
CA GLU A 20 -3.08 2.01 27.14
C GLU A 20 -2.00 1.33 27.99
N GLU A 21 -1.08 0.61 27.35
CA GLU A 21 -0.01 -0.14 28.02
C GLU A 21 0.97 0.76 28.79
N PHE A 22 1.43 1.83 28.18
CA PHE A 22 2.42 2.72 28.82
C PHE A 22 1.79 3.55 29.94
N THR A 23 0.51 3.90 29.81
CA THR A 23 -0.23 4.57 30.89
C THR A 23 -0.41 3.63 32.08
N ALA A 24 -0.79 2.37 31.84
CA ALA A 24 -0.93 1.36 32.90
C ALA A 24 0.39 1.11 33.65
N LYS A 25 1.51 1.09 32.94
CA LYS A 25 2.86 0.93 33.51
C LYS A 25 3.43 2.22 34.12
N LYS A 26 2.70 3.34 34.06
CA LYS A 26 3.16 4.67 34.49
C LYS A 26 4.51 5.07 33.87
N PHE A 27 4.76 4.64 32.64
CA PHE A 27 5.97 4.95 31.91
C PHE A 27 5.82 6.31 31.22
N PRO A 28 6.76 7.26 31.40
CA PRO A 28 6.69 8.54 30.71
C PRO A 28 6.96 8.33 29.23
N PHE A 29 6.02 8.75 28.37
CA PHE A 29 6.16 8.63 26.93
C PHE A 29 5.47 9.79 26.19
N ALA A 30 5.94 10.07 24.97
CA ALA A 30 5.26 10.93 24.02
C ALA A 30 5.06 10.15 22.70
N LEU A 31 3.83 9.93 22.33
CA LEU A 31 3.48 9.20 21.13
C LEU A 31 2.80 10.12 20.12
N ARG A 32 3.29 10.12 18.89
CA ARG A 32 2.70 10.84 17.78
C ARG A 32 2.47 9.90 16.60
N TYR A 33 1.22 9.74 16.21
CA TYR A 33 0.85 8.99 15.00
C TYR A 33 0.83 9.96 13.80
N ILE A 34 1.56 9.61 12.75
CA ILE A 34 1.61 10.37 11.50
C ILE A 34 1.17 9.43 10.38
N ASP A 35 0.08 9.79 9.67
CA ASP A 35 -0.30 9.14 8.43
C ASP A 35 0.42 9.83 7.25
N PRO A 36 1.37 9.17 6.59
CA PRO A 36 2.17 9.77 5.53
C PRO A 36 1.42 9.85 4.19
N SER A 37 0.19 9.34 4.09
CA SER A 37 -0.53 9.15 2.83
C SER A 37 -0.69 10.45 2.02
N TYR A 38 -1.00 11.56 2.67
CA TYR A 38 -1.13 12.86 2.02
C TYR A 38 0.23 13.45 1.65
N ILE A 39 1.22 13.29 2.50
CA ILE A 39 2.59 13.78 2.28
C ILE A 39 3.20 13.11 1.06
N ILE A 40 3.07 11.79 0.96
CA ILE A 40 3.59 10.99 -0.17
C ILE A 40 2.93 11.40 -1.48
N ARG A 41 1.61 11.66 -1.48
CA ARG A 41 0.87 12.05 -2.69
C ARG A 41 1.15 13.47 -3.14
N SER A 42 1.57 14.35 -2.25
CA SER A 42 1.91 15.75 -2.56
C SER A 42 3.40 15.97 -2.83
N ALA A 43 4.23 14.97 -2.65
CA ALA A 43 5.65 15.07 -2.97
C ALA A 43 5.85 15.20 -4.50
N PRO A 44 6.75 16.08 -4.96
CA PRO A 44 7.11 16.14 -6.37
C PRO A 44 7.64 14.81 -6.87
N ALA A 45 7.25 14.40 -8.07
CA ALA A 45 7.74 13.17 -8.68
C ALA A 45 9.25 13.29 -8.97
N ASN A 46 10.02 12.26 -8.64
CA ASN A 46 11.40 12.16 -9.08
C ASN A 46 11.50 11.92 -10.59
N ALA A 47 12.70 11.95 -11.17
CA ALA A 47 12.88 11.82 -12.61
C ALA A 47 12.37 10.48 -13.17
N ASN A 48 12.54 9.38 -12.42
CA ASN A 48 12.04 8.06 -12.83
C ASN A 48 10.51 8.00 -12.80
N ASP A 49 9.91 8.51 -11.74
CA ASP A 49 8.44 8.54 -11.60
C ASP A 49 7.83 9.47 -12.65
N SER A 50 8.43 10.63 -12.91
CA SER A 50 7.98 11.55 -13.97
C SER A 50 7.99 10.88 -15.34
N LYS A 51 9.08 10.20 -15.70
CA LYS A 51 9.19 9.45 -16.94
C LYS A 51 8.14 8.33 -17.02
N PHE A 52 8.01 7.56 -15.96
CA PHE A 52 7.05 6.45 -15.89
C PHE A 52 5.61 6.94 -16.03
N CYS A 53 5.23 7.98 -15.29
CA CYS A 53 3.89 8.57 -15.36
C CYS A 53 3.60 9.17 -16.73
N ASN A 54 4.59 9.81 -17.38
CA ASN A 54 4.43 10.34 -18.73
C ASN A 54 4.11 9.22 -19.74
N ILE A 55 4.83 8.10 -19.68
CA ILE A 55 4.57 6.96 -20.58
C ILE A 55 3.21 6.32 -20.28
N LEU A 56 2.82 6.17 -18.99
CA LEU A 56 1.49 5.71 -18.60
C LEU A 56 0.39 6.60 -19.21
N ALA A 57 0.53 7.91 -19.07
CA ALA A 57 -0.44 8.87 -19.60
C ALA A 57 -0.55 8.81 -21.13
N GLN A 58 0.57 8.73 -21.83
CA GLN A 58 0.58 8.58 -23.29
C GLN A 58 -0.15 7.31 -23.74
N ASN A 59 0.12 6.17 -23.10
CA ASN A 59 -0.58 4.91 -23.40
C ASN A 59 -2.09 5.01 -23.12
N ALA A 60 -2.49 5.68 -22.04
CA ALA A 60 -3.90 5.90 -21.73
C ALA A 60 -4.60 6.74 -22.80
N VAL A 61 -3.98 7.84 -23.24
CA VAL A 61 -4.51 8.70 -24.30
C VAL A 61 -4.62 7.95 -25.62
N HIS A 62 -3.57 7.22 -26.03
CA HIS A 62 -3.61 6.44 -27.27
C HIS A 62 -4.69 5.35 -27.25
N ALA A 63 -4.87 4.67 -26.12
CA ALA A 63 -5.92 3.67 -25.98
C ALA A 63 -7.32 4.30 -26.05
N ALA A 64 -7.53 5.46 -25.40
CA ALA A 64 -8.79 6.19 -25.47
C ALA A 64 -9.09 6.68 -26.89
N MET A 65 -8.10 7.24 -27.59
CA MET A 65 -8.21 7.67 -28.98
C MET A 65 -8.49 6.50 -29.94
N ALA A 66 -8.05 5.29 -29.60
CA ALA A 66 -8.39 4.06 -30.32
C ALA A 66 -9.76 3.49 -29.94
N GLY A 67 -10.59 4.25 -29.21
CA GLY A 67 -11.96 3.85 -28.84
C GLY A 67 -12.05 2.85 -27.69
N LYS A 68 -10.96 2.59 -26.95
CA LYS A 68 -11.01 1.71 -25.78
C LYS A 68 -11.60 2.45 -24.58
N THR A 69 -12.47 1.76 -23.84
CA THR A 69 -13.13 2.26 -22.61
C THR A 69 -13.00 1.22 -21.52
N ASP A 70 -13.31 1.62 -20.27
CA ASP A 70 -13.36 0.73 -19.10
C ASP A 70 -12.05 -0.03 -18.86
N PHE A 71 -10.92 0.68 -18.90
CA PHE A 71 -9.61 0.09 -18.73
C PHE A 71 -8.71 0.89 -17.80
N VAL A 72 -7.66 0.22 -17.32
CA VAL A 72 -6.49 0.83 -16.66
C VAL A 72 -5.24 0.50 -17.49
N VAL A 73 -4.28 1.42 -17.51
CA VAL A 73 -2.95 1.12 -18.02
C VAL A 73 -2.12 0.56 -16.89
N GLY A 74 -1.69 -0.69 -17.04
CA GLY A 74 -0.80 -1.38 -16.10
C GLY A 74 0.61 -1.50 -16.65
N TYR A 75 1.52 -1.94 -15.78
CA TYR A 75 2.90 -2.28 -16.17
C TYR A 75 3.19 -3.71 -15.73
N TRP A 76 3.42 -4.58 -16.70
CA TRP A 76 3.61 -6.01 -16.49
C TRP A 76 4.78 -6.54 -17.31
N LYS A 77 5.69 -7.29 -16.68
CA LYS A 77 6.88 -7.85 -17.34
C LYS A 77 7.60 -6.85 -18.25
N HIS A 78 7.86 -5.65 -17.72
CA HIS A 78 8.54 -4.55 -18.42
C HIS A 78 7.78 -3.96 -19.62
N GLN A 79 6.48 -4.24 -19.75
CA GLN A 79 5.63 -3.71 -20.83
C GLN A 79 4.40 -3.00 -20.26
N PHE A 80 4.00 -1.92 -20.93
CA PHE A 80 2.72 -1.26 -20.62
C PHE A 80 1.59 -2.07 -21.23
N THR A 81 0.59 -2.38 -20.42
CA THR A 81 -0.51 -3.27 -20.78
C THR A 81 -1.84 -2.60 -20.47
N ILE A 82 -2.81 -2.77 -21.36
CA ILE A 82 -4.19 -2.31 -21.13
C ILE A 82 -4.97 -3.44 -20.50
N VAL A 83 -5.54 -3.19 -19.31
CA VAL A 83 -6.27 -4.17 -18.54
C VAL A 83 -7.70 -3.67 -18.29
N PRO A 84 -8.75 -4.44 -18.63
CA PRO A 84 -10.12 -4.07 -18.30
C PRO A 84 -10.30 -3.90 -16.78
N ILE A 85 -11.03 -2.85 -16.37
CA ILE A 85 -11.26 -2.55 -14.93
C ILE A 85 -11.86 -3.74 -14.17
N PRO A 86 -12.86 -4.48 -14.70
CA PRO A 86 -13.39 -5.65 -14.00
C PRO A 86 -12.34 -6.69 -13.63
N ILE A 87 -11.36 -6.92 -14.52
CA ILE A 87 -10.24 -7.84 -14.25
C ILE A 87 -9.29 -7.25 -13.19
N ALA A 88 -8.98 -5.96 -13.31
CA ALA A 88 -8.05 -5.29 -12.39
C ALA A 88 -8.55 -5.27 -10.93
N VAL A 89 -9.87 -5.31 -10.71
CA VAL A 89 -10.50 -5.24 -9.39
C VAL A 89 -11.12 -6.56 -8.93
N ALA A 90 -11.06 -7.62 -9.74
CA ALA A 90 -11.66 -8.92 -9.45
C ALA A 90 -11.17 -9.52 -8.13
N GLU A 91 -9.90 -9.33 -7.84
CA GLU A 91 -9.29 -9.83 -6.62
C GLU A 91 -8.53 -8.73 -5.87
N ARG A 92 -8.64 -8.75 -4.55
CA ARG A 92 -7.87 -7.85 -3.70
C ARG A 92 -6.45 -8.37 -3.58
N LYS A 93 -5.47 -7.58 -3.99
CA LYS A 93 -4.06 -7.93 -3.84
C LYS A 93 -3.72 -8.10 -2.36
N LYS A 94 -3.20 -9.26 -1.99
CA LYS A 94 -2.73 -9.61 -0.65
C LYS A 94 -1.24 -9.97 -0.69
N ILE A 95 -0.58 -9.85 0.46
CA ILE A 95 0.80 -10.33 0.60
C ILE A 95 0.79 -11.84 0.55
N ASN A 96 1.67 -12.42 -0.28
CA ASN A 96 1.90 -13.86 -0.29
C ASN A 96 2.84 -14.21 0.87
N LEU A 97 2.31 -14.90 1.89
CA LEU A 97 3.07 -15.29 3.08
C LEU A 97 4.14 -16.37 2.81
N ASN A 98 4.11 -17.00 1.63
CA ASN A 98 5.10 -17.98 1.20
C ASN A 98 6.14 -17.37 0.21
N SER A 99 6.19 -16.04 0.07
CA SER A 99 7.13 -15.39 -0.81
C SER A 99 8.43 -15.05 -0.09
N ASP A 100 9.54 -15.05 -0.84
CA ASP A 100 10.85 -14.59 -0.34
C ASP A 100 10.79 -13.17 0.22
N PHE A 101 9.95 -12.32 -0.38
CA PHE A 101 9.72 -10.97 0.13
C PHE A 101 9.21 -10.97 1.57
N TRP A 102 8.23 -11.82 1.88
CA TRP A 102 7.70 -11.94 3.25
C TRP A 102 8.75 -12.50 4.20
N TRP A 103 9.48 -13.52 3.78
CA TRP A 103 10.57 -14.10 4.56
C TRP A 103 11.64 -13.06 4.91
N ASN A 104 12.09 -12.28 3.95
CA ASN A 104 13.05 -11.20 4.17
C ASN A 104 12.55 -10.15 5.18
N VAL A 105 11.26 -9.84 5.17
CA VAL A 105 10.65 -8.93 6.16
C VAL A 105 10.72 -9.53 7.57
N LEU A 106 10.39 -10.81 7.74
CA LEU A 106 10.45 -11.49 9.04
C LEU A 106 11.88 -11.53 9.58
N GLU A 107 12.86 -11.90 8.76
CA GLU A 107 14.27 -11.91 9.13
C GLU A 107 14.78 -10.52 9.51
N ALA A 108 14.52 -9.53 8.71
CA ALA A 108 14.98 -8.16 8.94
C ALA A 108 14.38 -7.52 10.19
N THR A 109 13.20 -7.96 10.62
CA THR A 109 12.50 -7.41 11.78
C THR A 109 12.58 -8.30 13.02
N GLY A 110 13.17 -9.51 12.93
CA GLY A 110 13.24 -10.47 14.02
C GLY A 110 11.87 -10.99 14.46
N GLN A 111 10.87 -10.94 13.59
CA GLN A 111 9.53 -11.42 13.90
C GLN A 111 9.44 -12.96 13.83
N PRO A 112 8.68 -13.61 14.73
CA PRO A 112 8.46 -15.04 14.64
C PRO A 112 7.63 -15.37 13.39
N GLN A 113 7.95 -16.47 12.72
CA GLN A 113 7.25 -16.92 11.52
C GLN A 113 5.74 -17.09 11.73
N SER A 114 5.34 -17.55 12.90
CA SER A 114 3.94 -17.75 13.27
C SER A 114 3.23 -16.44 13.63
N MET A 115 3.95 -15.32 13.76
CA MET A 115 3.43 -14.03 14.26
C MET A 115 2.71 -14.16 15.62
N VAL A 116 3.04 -15.18 16.38
CA VAL A 116 2.54 -15.44 17.74
C VAL A 116 3.71 -15.24 18.69
N ASN A 117 3.51 -14.42 19.70
CA ASN A 117 4.49 -14.29 20.78
C ASN A 117 4.55 -15.58 21.59
N PRO A 118 5.76 -16.05 22.00
CA PRO A 118 5.93 -17.22 22.85
C PRO A 118 5.30 -17.02 24.22
#